data_f09a9862cd7ca50f5d8fb5f74333189a
#
_entry.id   f09a9862cd7ca50f5d8fb5f74333189a
#
_cell.length_a   1.000
_cell.length_b   1.000
_cell.length_c   1.000
_cell.angle_alpha   90.00
_cell.angle_beta   90.00
_cell.angle_gamma   90.00
#
_symmetry.space_group_name_H-M   'P 1'
#
loop_
_entity.id
_entity.type
_entity.pdbx_description
1 polymer ?
#
loop_
_entity_poly.entity_id
_entity_poly.type
_entity_poly.pdbx_seq_one_letter_code
_entity_poly.pdbx_strand_id
1 'polypeptide(L)'
;MEKNTFEKIANHEQVMFCNDPATGLQAIIAIHDTTLGPALGGTRMYPYKSVDEALEDVLRLSEGMTYKCAASGLDFGGGKAVIIGDPEKDKSPALFRSFGQFVDSLNGRFYTGTDMGTTTDDFVEAFKETNFINGIPEAYGGSGDSSISTAHGVVYALKATNEYLFKHKDLGNRTYAIQGLGKVGYKVAEQLLAAGAEIYVTDLNRDVLSQIKTKAEETNGEVHVVDSDAIYRTNADIFIPCAMGAIINDQTVEQLQVRAIVGSANNQLQTLNHAKTLQEKGILYAPDYIVNAGGLIQVADELYGPNSKRVLVKTKAIYHSLYDIYQQAEMDAITTVEAANRKVRTVLNEQKNRNNFYARKRRPKWNIRE
;
A
#
# COMPACT_ATOMS: atom_id res chain seq x y z
N MET A 1 1.85 29.84 16.19
CA MET A 1 0.85 29.26 17.12
C MET A 1 0.70 27.79 16.78
N GLU A 2 0.82 26.93 17.77
CA GLU A 2 0.50 25.51 17.55
C GLU A 2 -0.98 25.38 17.20
N LYS A 3 -1.28 24.57 16.17
CA LYS A 3 -2.67 24.28 15.78
C LYS A 3 -3.35 23.52 16.93
N ASN A 4 -4.58 23.88 17.27
CA ASN A 4 -5.36 23.09 18.20
C ASN A 4 -5.73 21.73 17.60
N THR A 5 -6.14 20.77 18.44
CA THR A 5 -6.42 19.39 18.02
C THR A 5 -7.49 19.34 16.92
N PHE A 6 -8.55 20.15 16.99
CA PHE A 6 -9.59 20.19 15.97
C PHE A 6 -9.10 20.75 14.63
N GLU A 7 -8.14 21.67 14.64
CA GLU A 7 -7.50 22.14 13.42
C GLU A 7 -6.61 21.07 12.77
N LYS A 8 -5.98 20.21 13.59
CA LYS A 8 -5.21 19.05 13.10
C LYS A 8 -6.11 18.01 12.43
N ILE A 9 -7.29 17.71 12.99
CA ILE A 9 -8.21 16.67 12.50
C ILE A 9 -9.22 17.16 11.45
N ALA A 10 -9.10 18.39 10.96
CA ALA A 10 -10.12 19.14 10.19
C ALA A 10 -10.86 18.36 9.09
N ASN A 11 -10.24 17.39 8.43
CA ASN A 11 -10.82 16.63 7.33
C ASN A 11 -11.22 15.19 7.70
N HIS A 12 -11.09 14.82 8.98
CA HIS A 12 -11.41 13.47 9.43
C HIS A 12 -12.81 13.40 10.04
N GLU A 13 -13.54 12.33 9.74
CA GLU A 13 -14.88 12.11 10.29
C GLU A 13 -14.84 11.80 11.79
N GLN A 14 -13.79 11.06 12.22
CA GLN A 14 -13.66 10.65 13.63
C GLN A 14 -12.21 10.35 13.99
N VAL A 15 -11.82 10.76 15.19
CA VAL A 15 -10.58 10.34 15.84
C VAL A 15 -10.91 9.86 17.24
N MET A 16 -10.47 8.66 17.58
CA MET A 16 -10.71 8.01 18.89
C MET A 16 -9.40 7.71 19.57
N PHE A 17 -9.25 8.17 20.81
CA PHE A 17 -8.16 7.80 21.70
C PHE A 17 -8.58 6.63 22.56
N CYS A 18 -7.82 5.55 22.49
CA CYS A 18 -8.06 4.30 23.22
C CYS A 18 -7.03 4.19 24.34
N ASN A 19 -7.48 4.00 25.56
CA ASN A 19 -6.60 3.85 26.72
C ASN A 19 -7.15 2.76 27.65
N ASP A 20 -6.35 1.74 27.91
CA ASP A 20 -6.64 0.70 28.87
C ASP A 20 -5.43 0.48 29.80
N PRO A 21 -5.46 1.08 31.00
CA PRO A 21 -4.37 0.95 31.95
C PRO A 21 -4.10 -0.49 32.43
N ALA A 22 -5.09 -1.38 32.34
CA ALA A 22 -4.94 -2.77 32.82
C ALA A 22 -4.06 -3.59 31.86
N THR A 23 -4.10 -3.29 30.55
CA THR A 23 -3.31 -3.98 29.52
C THR A 23 -2.12 -3.15 29.02
N GLY A 24 -2.04 -1.87 29.44
CA GLY A 24 -1.05 -0.92 28.94
C GLY A 24 -1.35 -0.36 27.55
N LEU A 25 -2.54 -0.62 26.98
CA LEU A 25 -2.90 -0.12 25.66
C LEU A 25 -3.01 1.40 25.65
N GLN A 26 -2.28 2.03 24.74
CA GLN A 26 -2.47 3.40 24.30
C GLN A 26 -2.53 3.41 22.78
N ALA A 27 -3.68 3.77 22.19
CA ALA A 27 -3.85 3.76 20.75
C ALA A 27 -4.70 4.94 20.27
N ILE A 28 -4.54 5.28 18.99
CA ILE A 28 -5.37 6.27 18.31
C ILE A 28 -5.92 5.62 17.04
N ILE A 29 -7.24 5.68 16.86
CA ILE A 29 -7.93 5.25 15.63
C ILE A 29 -8.42 6.51 14.93
N ALA A 30 -8.06 6.68 13.65
CA ALA A 30 -8.54 7.78 12.81
C ALA A 30 -9.35 7.22 11.64
N ILE A 31 -10.57 7.73 11.47
CA ILE A 31 -11.43 7.50 10.31
C ILE A 31 -11.42 8.80 9.51
N HIS A 32 -10.83 8.76 8.31
CA HIS A 32 -10.72 9.93 7.46
C HIS A 32 -12.02 10.16 6.68
N ASP A 33 -12.47 9.18 5.92
CA ASP A 33 -13.66 9.32 5.05
C ASP A 33 -14.36 7.96 4.89
N THR A 34 -15.69 7.92 5.03
CA THR A 34 -16.52 6.73 4.83
C THR A 34 -17.46 6.86 3.64
N THR A 35 -17.22 7.80 2.73
CA THR A 35 -18.06 8.05 1.55
C THR A 35 -18.24 6.81 0.67
N LEU A 36 -17.19 6.01 0.49
CA LEU A 36 -17.24 4.79 -0.32
C LEU A 36 -17.71 3.56 0.46
N GLY A 37 -17.68 3.61 1.77
CA GLY A 37 -18.01 2.48 2.65
C GLY A 37 -17.28 2.58 3.98
N PRO A 38 -17.31 1.52 4.80
CA PRO A 38 -16.57 1.51 6.06
C PRO A 38 -15.08 1.77 5.85
N ALA A 39 -14.46 2.45 6.80
CA ALA A 39 -13.05 2.74 6.73
C ALA A 39 -12.21 1.45 6.82
N LEU A 40 -11.21 1.33 5.98
CA LEU A 40 -10.28 0.20 5.94
C LEU A 40 -8.84 0.71 6.07
N GLY A 41 -8.05 0.04 6.92
CA GLY A 41 -6.61 0.30 7.03
C GLY A 41 -5.97 -0.45 8.18
N GLY A 42 -4.65 -0.66 8.11
CA GLY A 42 -3.92 -1.43 9.11
C GLY A 42 -3.67 -0.68 10.40
N THR A 43 -3.21 -1.41 11.42
CA THR A 43 -2.80 -0.87 12.72
C THR A 43 -1.29 -0.98 12.85
N ARG A 44 -0.64 0.15 13.02
CA ARG A 44 0.81 0.27 13.25
C ARG A 44 1.11 0.24 14.74
N MET A 45 2.18 -0.44 15.17
CA MET A 45 2.73 -0.28 16.52
C MET A 45 4.13 0.31 16.42
N TYR A 46 4.34 1.44 17.10
CA TYR A 46 5.59 2.17 17.01
C TYR A 46 5.86 2.97 18.30
N PRO A 47 7.13 3.07 18.76
CA PRO A 47 7.49 3.84 19.95
C PRO A 47 7.54 5.34 19.66
N TYR A 48 6.39 5.96 19.40
CA TYR A 48 6.28 7.39 19.14
C TYR A 48 6.82 8.20 20.32
N LYS A 49 7.50 9.31 20.04
CA LYS A 49 8.07 10.19 21.07
C LYS A 49 7.02 11.01 21.80
N SER A 50 5.84 11.21 21.20
CA SER A 50 4.73 11.94 21.77
C SER A 50 3.40 11.48 21.17
N VAL A 51 2.30 11.78 21.89
CA VAL A 51 0.94 11.59 21.40
C VAL A 51 0.67 12.44 20.14
N ASP A 52 1.26 13.61 20.05
CA ASP A 52 1.14 14.47 18.86
C ASP A 52 1.78 13.86 17.62
N GLU A 53 2.97 13.25 17.75
CA GLU A 53 3.61 12.51 16.65
C GLU A 53 2.75 11.33 16.20
N ALA A 54 2.19 10.56 17.14
CA ALA A 54 1.28 9.46 16.84
C ALA A 54 -0.01 9.94 16.15
N LEU A 55 -0.56 11.08 16.60
CA LEU A 55 -1.75 11.69 16.00
C LEU A 55 -1.47 12.14 14.56
N GLU A 56 -0.37 12.84 14.32
CA GLU A 56 0.01 13.29 12.97
C GLU A 56 0.20 12.11 12.01
N ASP A 57 0.84 11.03 12.47
CA ASP A 57 1.05 9.84 11.66
C ASP A 57 -0.26 9.13 11.32
N VAL A 58 -1.14 8.91 12.31
CA VAL A 58 -2.43 8.23 12.08
C VAL A 58 -3.35 9.04 11.15
N LEU A 59 -3.36 10.37 11.25
CA LEU A 59 -4.14 11.23 10.37
C LEU A 59 -3.63 11.14 8.93
N ARG A 60 -2.34 11.31 8.71
CA ARG A 60 -1.71 11.19 7.39
C ARG A 60 -1.94 9.81 6.76
N LEU A 61 -1.81 8.76 7.55
CA LEU A 61 -1.97 7.39 7.07
C LEU A 61 -3.43 7.06 6.72
N SER A 62 -4.39 7.52 7.53
CA SER A 62 -5.83 7.28 7.28
C SER A 62 -6.32 8.03 6.03
N GLU A 63 -5.85 9.24 5.77
CA GLU A 63 -6.09 9.95 4.52
C GLU A 63 -5.53 9.16 3.32
N GLY A 64 -4.28 8.68 3.42
CA GLY A 64 -3.66 7.85 2.40
C GLY A 64 -4.46 6.58 2.10
N MET A 65 -5.09 5.96 3.11
CA MET A 65 -5.96 4.80 2.90
C MET A 65 -7.24 5.14 2.11
N THR A 66 -7.86 6.30 2.33
CA THR A 66 -9.00 6.78 1.50
C THR A 66 -8.60 6.86 0.03
N TYR A 67 -7.45 7.48 -0.26
CA TYR A 67 -6.94 7.59 -1.63
C TYR A 67 -6.66 6.23 -2.23
N LYS A 68 -6.04 5.33 -1.47
CA LYS A 68 -5.70 3.98 -1.93
C LYS A 68 -6.94 3.13 -2.21
N CYS A 69 -7.95 3.16 -1.34
CA CYS A 69 -9.22 2.46 -1.55
C CYS A 69 -9.97 2.99 -2.79
N ALA A 70 -10.10 4.31 -2.91
CA ALA A 70 -10.77 4.93 -4.05
C ALA A 70 -10.07 4.65 -5.38
N ALA A 71 -8.74 4.79 -5.42
CA ALA A 71 -7.94 4.50 -6.61
C ALA A 71 -8.00 3.03 -7.05
N SER A 72 -8.20 2.13 -6.09
CA SER A 72 -8.32 0.67 -6.31
C SER A 72 -9.74 0.23 -6.67
N GLY A 73 -10.71 1.15 -6.75
CA GLY A 73 -12.11 0.84 -7.03
C GLY A 73 -12.77 -0.02 -5.93
N LEU A 74 -12.35 0.17 -4.68
CA LEU A 74 -12.90 -0.55 -3.55
C LEU A 74 -14.05 0.25 -2.92
N ASP A 75 -15.11 -0.44 -2.52
CA ASP A 75 -16.24 0.14 -1.78
C ASP A 75 -15.88 0.32 -0.28
N PHE A 76 -14.72 0.92 -0.01
CA PHE A 76 -14.21 1.21 1.33
C PHE A 76 -13.73 2.64 1.44
N GLY A 77 -13.94 3.22 2.61
CA GLY A 77 -13.30 4.46 3.03
C GLY A 77 -11.89 4.25 3.54
N GLY A 78 -11.31 5.28 4.13
CA GLY A 78 -9.98 5.22 4.70
C GLY A 78 -9.96 5.41 6.22
N GLY A 79 -9.28 4.51 6.89
CA GLY A 79 -8.99 4.60 8.30
C GLY A 79 -7.60 4.08 8.61
N LYS A 80 -7.14 4.34 9.81
CA LYS A 80 -5.85 3.86 10.31
C LYS A 80 -5.89 3.78 11.84
N ALA A 81 -5.10 2.89 12.40
CA ALA A 81 -4.83 2.92 13.83
C ALA A 81 -3.32 2.92 14.10
N VAL A 82 -2.94 3.53 15.21
CA VAL A 82 -1.59 3.44 15.77
C VAL A 82 -1.68 3.02 17.23
N ILE A 83 -0.80 2.11 17.64
CA ILE A 83 -0.57 1.73 19.02
C ILE A 83 0.77 2.32 19.42
N ILE A 84 0.79 3.07 20.53
CA ILE A 84 1.99 3.71 21.06
C ILE A 84 2.70 2.70 21.94
N GLY A 85 3.84 2.17 21.51
CA GLY A 85 4.62 1.17 22.23
C GLY A 85 5.72 0.55 21.38
N ASP A 86 6.68 -0.06 22.06
CA ASP A 86 7.78 -0.80 21.42
C ASP A 86 7.28 -2.20 21.00
N PRO A 87 7.23 -2.53 19.69
CA PRO A 87 6.72 -3.80 19.22
C PRO A 87 7.51 -5.03 19.71
N GLU A 88 8.76 -4.83 20.17
CA GLU A 88 9.59 -5.93 20.70
C GLU A 88 9.42 -6.15 22.21
N LYS A 89 8.81 -5.20 22.94
CA LYS A 89 8.74 -5.24 24.40
C LYS A 89 7.32 -5.18 24.95
N ASP A 90 6.43 -4.40 24.31
CA ASP A 90 5.16 -4.02 24.91
C ASP A 90 3.98 -4.85 24.41
N LYS A 91 4.20 -5.77 23.45
CA LYS A 91 3.16 -6.65 22.95
C LYS A 91 2.68 -7.66 23.98
N SER A 92 1.38 -7.85 24.06
CA SER A 92 0.78 -8.95 24.78
C SER A 92 -0.58 -9.35 24.19
N PRO A 93 -1.04 -10.60 24.36
CA PRO A 93 -2.38 -11.01 23.96
C PRO A 93 -3.47 -10.12 24.58
N ALA A 94 -3.31 -9.71 25.82
CA ALA A 94 -4.27 -8.85 26.53
C ALA A 94 -4.37 -7.46 25.88
N LEU A 95 -3.25 -6.86 25.45
CA LEU A 95 -3.21 -5.58 24.75
C LEU A 95 -3.99 -5.64 23.45
N PHE A 96 -3.76 -6.67 22.62
CA PHE A 96 -4.45 -6.79 21.33
C PHE A 96 -5.94 -7.16 21.49
N ARG A 97 -6.32 -7.93 22.51
CA ARG A 97 -7.73 -8.16 22.83
C ARG A 97 -8.42 -6.87 23.24
N SER A 98 -7.80 -6.07 24.14
CA SER A 98 -8.32 -4.75 24.51
C SER A 98 -8.46 -3.84 23.27
N PHE A 99 -7.47 -3.81 22.38
CA PHE A 99 -7.57 -3.09 21.13
C PHE A 99 -8.75 -3.58 20.25
N GLY A 100 -8.96 -4.90 20.18
CA GLY A 100 -10.12 -5.50 19.50
C GLY A 100 -11.45 -5.00 20.02
N GLN A 101 -11.61 -4.85 21.34
CA GLN A 101 -12.83 -4.30 21.96
C GLN A 101 -13.07 -2.83 21.58
N PHE A 102 -12.01 -2.00 21.48
CA PHE A 102 -12.15 -0.63 20.97
C PHE A 102 -12.55 -0.61 19.50
N VAL A 103 -12.02 -1.50 18.67
CA VAL A 103 -12.43 -1.64 17.26
C VAL A 103 -13.90 -2.07 17.19
N ASP A 104 -14.34 -3.01 18.02
CA ASP A 104 -15.74 -3.46 18.07
C ASP A 104 -16.70 -2.32 18.41
N SER A 105 -16.31 -1.44 19.32
CA SER A 105 -17.11 -0.27 19.72
C SER A 105 -17.43 0.69 18.57
N LEU A 106 -16.67 0.65 17.49
CA LEU A 106 -16.93 1.41 16.27
C LEU A 106 -18.01 0.77 15.37
N ASN A 107 -18.51 -0.40 15.76
CA ASN A 107 -19.67 -1.07 15.15
C ASN A 107 -19.57 -1.19 13.64
N GLY A 108 -18.42 -1.62 13.13
CA GLY A 108 -18.15 -1.85 11.70
C GLY A 108 -17.87 -0.58 10.89
N ARG A 109 -17.67 0.57 11.52
CA ARG A 109 -17.18 1.77 10.82
C ARG A 109 -15.72 1.67 10.42
N PHE A 110 -14.93 0.83 11.09
CA PHE A 110 -13.52 0.63 10.84
C PHE A 110 -13.17 -0.85 10.82
N TYR A 111 -12.51 -1.28 9.76
CA TYR A 111 -11.90 -2.60 9.61
C TYR A 111 -10.39 -2.45 9.60
N THR A 112 -9.71 -3.31 10.35
CA THR A 112 -8.27 -3.20 10.52
C THR A 112 -7.56 -4.54 10.48
N GLY A 113 -6.27 -4.50 10.31
CA GLY A 113 -5.36 -5.65 10.29
C GLY A 113 -3.93 -5.21 10.54
N THR A 114 -2.98 -6.01 10.10
CA THR A 114 -1.55 -5.76 10.32
C THR A 114 -1.02 -4.53 9.58
N ASP A 115 -0.01 -3.90 10.16
CA ASP A 115 0.89 -2.93 9.55
C ASP A 115 2.28 -3.02 10.22
N MET A 116 3.12 -2.03 10.03
CA MET A 116 4.45 -1.97 10.65
C MET A 116 4.36 -2.17 12.18
N GLY A 117 5.23 -3.02 12.72
CA GLY A 117 5.29 -3.31 14.14
C GLY A 117 4.25 -4.31 14.64
N THR A 118 3.29 -4.75 13.82
CA THR A 118 2.29 -5.77 14.18
C THR A 118 2.39 -7.01 13.31
N THR A 119 1.86 -8.12 13.80
CA THR A 119 1.87 -9.42 13.13
C THR A 119 0.48 -10.01 12.99
N THR A 120 0.32 -11.03 12.16
CA THR A 120 -0.94 -11.76 12.02
C THR A 120 -1.36 -12.43 13.33
N ASP A 121 -0.41 -12.90 14.15
CA ASP A 121 -0.68 -13.54 15.43
C ASP A 121 -1.23 -12.53 16.44
N ASP A 122 -0.73 -11.29 16.43
CA ASP A 122 -1.29 -10.21 17.25
C ASP A 122 -2.77 -9.98 16.92
N PHE A 123 -3.11 -10.03 15.63
CA PHE A 123 -4.48 -9.81 15.16
C PHE A 123 -5.40 -11.03 15.34
N VAL A 124 -4.87 -12.23 15.49
CA VAL A 124 -5.67 -13.38 15.97
C VAL A 124 -6.21 -13.11 17.38
N GLU A 125 -5.44 -12.45 18.24
CA GLU A 125 -5.94 -12.06 19.57
C GLU A 125 -7.04 -10.99 19.48
N ALA A 126 -6.86 -9.94 18.67
CA ALA A 126 -7.89 -8.93 18.45
C ALA A 126 -9.17 -9.52 17.82
N PHE A 127 -9.02 -10.50 16.92
CA PHE A 127 -10.13 -11.18 16.24
C PHE A 127 -11.04 -11.97 17.22
N LYS A 128 -10.55 -12.36 18.38
CA LYS A 128 -11.38 -13.00 19.41
C LYS A 128 -12.43 -12.05 20.01
N GLU A 129 -12.23 -10.74 19.88
CA GLU A 129 -13.10 -9.72 20.47
C GLU A 129 -14.02 -9.04 19.42
N THR A 130 -13.69 -9.13 18.12
CA THR A 130 -14.45 -8.44 17.08
C THR A 130 -14.31 -9.12 15.72
N ASN A 131 -15.36 -9.01 14.88
CA ASN A 131 -15.34 -9.45 13.48
C ASN A 131 -14.77 -8.40 12.51
N PHE A 132 -14.33 -7.24 13.00
CA PHE A 132 -13.85 -6.13 12.16
C PHE A 132 -12.33 -6.15 11.97
N ILE A 133 -11.75 -7.35 11.92
CA ILE A 133 -10.34 -7.63 11.68
C ILE A 133 -10.16 -8.32 10.33
N ASN A 134 -9.15 -7.90 9.57
CA ASN A 134 -8.76 -8.43 8.26
C ASN A 134 -7.28 -8.82 8.25
N GLY A 135 -6.84 -9.55 7.21
CA GLY A 135 -5.45 -9.95 7.08
C GLY A 135 -5.02 -10.98 8.11
N ILE A 136 -5.96 -11.82 8.55
CA ILE A 136 -5.71 -12.94 9.47
C ILE A 136 -5.27 -14.20 8.69
N PRO A 137 -4.66 -15.19 9.38
CA PRO A 137 -4.29 -16.44 8.75
C PRO A 137 -5.48 -17.17 8.12
N GLU A 138 -5.23 -17.98 7.07
CA GLU A 138 -6.25 -18.77 6.39
C GLU A 138 -7.03 -19.68 7.35
N ALA A 139 -6.37 -20.23 8.37
CA ALA A 139 -7.00 -21.05 9.40
C ALA A 139 -8.13 -20.33 10.17
N TYR A 140 -8.14 -19.01 10.14
CA TYR A 140 -9.18 -18.16 10.75
C TYR A 140 -10.09 -17.50 9.70
N GLY A 141 -10.02 -17.93 8.46
CA GLY A 141 -10.85 -17.41 7.37
C GLY A 141 -10.26 -16.21 6.62
N GLY A 142 -8.97 -15.93 6.81
CA GLY A 142 -8.23 -14.90 6.06
C GLY A 142 -7.84 -15.37 4.67
N SER A 143 -7.21 -14.49 3.90
CA SER A 143 -6.82 -14.73 2.50
C SER A 143 -5.34 -15.11 2.31
N GLY A 144 -4.59 -15.27 3.38
CA GLY A 144 -3.18 -15.68 3.35
C GLY A 144 -2.21 -14.58 2.89
N ASP A 145 -1.13 -14.97 2.19
CA ASP A 145 -0.03 -14.08 1.81
C ASP A 145 -0.44 -13.03 0.76
N SER A 146 -0.69 -11.82 1.20
CA SER A 146 -1.06 -10.69 0.34
C SER A 146 0.07 -10.19 -0.57
N SER A 147 1.32 -10.63 -0.34
CA SER A 147 2.45 -10.26 -1.19
C SER A 147 2.33 -10.83 -2.61
N ILE A 148 1.61 -11.93 -2.79
CA ILE A 148 1.34 -12.53 -4.10
C ILE A 148 0.50 -11.56 -4.95
N SER A 149 -0.61 -11.09 -4.41
CA SER A 149 -1.49 -10.13 -5.10
C SER A 149 -0.81 -8.77 -5.30
N THR A 150 0.04 -8.35 -4.36
CA THR A 150 0.85 -7.14 -4.52
C THR A 150 1.84 -7.29 -5.67
N ALA A 151 2.53 -8.42 -5.78
CA ALA A 151 3.45 -8.67 -6.90
C ALA A 151 2.72 -8.69 -8.25
N HIS A 152 1.54 -9.30 -8.34
CA HIS A 152 0.70 -9.21 -9.54
C HIS A 152 0.32 -7.75 -9.87
N GLY A 153 0.01 -6.92 -8.86
CA GLY A 153 -0.25 -5.49 -9.04
C GLY A 153 0.93 -4.76 -9.69
N VAL A 154 2.15 -4.99 -9.18
CA VAL A 154 3.37 -4.44 -9.75
C VAL A 154 3.55 -4.88 -11.20
N VAL A 155 3.35 -6.16 -11.50
CA VAL A 155 3.49 -6.71 -12.86
C VAL A 155 2.45 -6.11 -13.82
N TYR A 156 1.21 -5.91 -13.39
CA TYR A 156 0.21 -5.21 -14.20
C TYR A 156 0.57 -3.73 -14.41
N ALA A 157 1.12 -3.08 -13.39
CA ALA A 157 1.63 -1.71 -13.52
C ALA A 157 2.81 -1.62 -14.49
N LEU A 158 3.75 -2.57 -14.44
CA LEU A 158 4.86 -2.66 -15.40
C LEU A 158 4.35 -2.84 -16.85
N LYS A 159 3.35 -3.70 -17.04
CA LYS A 159 2.72 -3.87 -18.38
C LYS A 159 2.07 -2.59 -18.90
N ALA A 160 1.40 -1.84 -18.04
CA ALA A 160 0.81 -0.53 -18.39
C ALA A 160 1.90 0.48 -18.75
N THR A 161 2.97 0.53 -17.95
CA THR A 161 4.12 1.42 -18.17
C THR A 161 4.84 1.08 -19.48
N ASN A 162 5.08 -0.21 -19.74
CA ASN A 162 5.71 -0.66 -20.97
C ASN A 162 4.87 -0.31 -22.20
N GLU A 163 3.55 -0.52 -22.16
CA GLU A 163 2.67 -0.13 -23.26
C GLU A 163 2.67 1.38 -23.47
N TYR A 164 2.65 2.17 -22.40
CA TYR A 164 2.65 3.62 -22.49
C TYR A 164 3.95 4.16 -23.11
N LEU A 165 5.12 3.72 -22.58
CA LEU A 165 6.43 4.22 -23.01
C LEU A 165 6.96 3.57 -24.29
N PHE A 166 6.75 2.27 -24.44
CA PHE A 166 7.41 1.47 -25.49
C PHE A 166 6.43 0.88 -26.50
N LYS A 167 5.11 1.13 -26.30
CA LYS A 167 4.02 0.66 -27.18
C LYS A 167 3.86 -0.86 -27.21
N HIS A 168 4.41 -1.56 -26.23
CA HIS A 168 4.30 -3.01 -26.04
C HIS A 168 4.12 -3.38 -24.57
N LYS A 169 3.27 -4.37 -24.29
CA LYS A 169 3.05 -4.89 -22.91
C LYS A 169 4.08 -5.88 -22.46
N ASP A 170 4.96 -6.31 -23.36
CA ASP A 170 5.94 -7.34 -23.11
C ASP A 170 6.88 -6.92 -21.96
N LEU A 171 7.18 -7.88 -21.09
CA LEU A 171 8.12 -7.69 -19.99
C LEU A 171 9.52 -8.20 -20.34
N GLY A 172 9.62 -9.14 -21.27
CA GLY A 172 10.89 -9.56 -21.85
C GLY A 172 11.51 -8.43 -22.72
N ASN A 173 12.74 -8.56 -23.12
CA ASN A 173 13.45 -7.56 -23.93
C ASN A 173 13.52 -6.16 -23.28
N ARG A 174 13.48 -6.10 -21.95
CA ARG A 174 13.60 -4.89 -21.15
C ARG A 174 14.54 -5.12 -19.98
N THR A 175 15.11 -4.03 -19.51
CA THR A 175 16.00 -4.03 -18.35
C THR A 175 15.33 -3.39 -17.15
N TYR A 176 15.43 -4.05 -15.99
CA TYR A 176 14.80 -3.59 -14.74
C TYR A 176 15.81 -3.53 -13.61
N ALA A 177 15.78 -2.46 -12.81
CA ALA A 177 16.59 -2.33 -11.60
C ALA A 177 15.68 -2.51 -10.37
N ILE A 178 15.85 -3.57 -9.59
CA ILE A 178 14.98 -3.92 -8.45
C ILE A 178 15.74 -3.68 -7.14
N GLN A 179 15.21 -2.80 -6.31
CA GLN A 179 15.72 -2.56 -4.97
C GLN A 179 14.87 -3.29 -3.93
N GLY A 180 15.46 -4.31 -3.30
CA GLY A 180 14.80 -5.14 -2.29
C GLY A 180 14.12 -6.38 -2.89
N LEU A 181 14.55 -7.55 -2.41
CA LEU A 181 14.02 -8.86 -2.76
C LEU A 181 13.27 -9.51 -1.57
N GLY A 182 12.52 -8.70 -0.83
CA GLY A 182 11.60 -9.17 0.18
C GLY A 182 10.42 -9.94 -0.45
N LYS A 183 9.36 -10.20 0.34
CA LYS A 183 8.20 -11.02 -0.11
C LYS A 183 7.59 -10.58 -1.44
N VAL A 184 7.58 -9.29 -1.76
CA VAL A 184 7.02 -8.77 -3.02
C VAL A 184 8.08 -8.71 -4.10
N GLY A 185 9.24 -8.07 -3.84
CA GLY A 185 10.28 -7.84 -4.84
C GLY A 185 10.82 -9.15 -5.44
N TYR A 186 10.96 -10.20 -4.62
CA TYR A 186 11.37 -11.52 -5.09
C TYR A 186 10.36 -12.10 -6.08
N LYS A 187 9.06 -12.05 -5.77
CA LYS A 187 8.00 -12.55 -6.67
C LYS A 187 7.88 -11.74 -7.96
N VAL A 188 8.19 -10.45 -7.93
CA VAL A 188 8.28 -9.60 -9.13
C VAL A 188 9.48 -10.01 -9.96
N ALA A 189 10.65 -10.20 -9.34
CA ALA A 189 11.86 -10.66 -10.02
C ALA A 189 11.65 -12.02 -10.71
N GLU A 190 11.04 -12.99 -10.04
CA GLU A 190 10.69 -14.30 -10.64
C GLU A 190 9.82 -14.16 -11.90
N GLN A 191 8.79 -13.30 -11.86
CA GLN A 191 7.91 -13.10 -13.01
C GLN A 191 8.62 -12.40 -14.18
N LEU A 192 9.55 -11.49 -13.90
CA LEU A 192 10.36 -10.83 -14.93
C LEU A 192 11.35 -11.80 -15.56
N LEU A 193 12.05 -12.60 -14.76
CA LEU A 193 12.95 -13.63 -15.26
C LEU A 193 12.21 -14.68 -16.11
N ALA A 194 11.03 -15.13 -15.68
CA ALA A 194 10.19 -16.04 -16.44
C ALA A 194 9.72 -15.44 -17.78
N ALA A 195 9.63 -14.12 -17.89
CA ALA A 195 9.33 -13.41 -19.12
C ALA A 195 10.57 -13.18 -20.02
N GLY A 196 11.76 -13.58 -19.58
CA GLY A 196 13.01 -13.39 -20.33
C GLY A 196 13.62 -11.98 -20.19
N ALA A 197 13.32 -11.28 -19.10
CA ALA A 197 13.87 -9.95 -18.85
C ALA A 197 15.30 -10.01 -18.27
N GLU A 198 16.05 -8.95 -18.46
CA GLU A 198 17.31 -8.70 -17.80
C GLU A 198 17.04 -7.84 -16.54
N ILE A 199 17.48 -8.34 -15.37
CA ILE A 199 17.24 -7.65 -14.11
C ILE A 199 18.53 -7.36 -13.35
N TYR A 200 18.64 -6.16 -12.81
CA TYR A 200 19.67 -5.74 -11.86
C TYR A 200 19.02 -5.72 -10.48
N VAL A 201 19.62 -6.39 -9.50
CA VAL A 201 19.00 -6.55 -8.18
C VAL A 201 19.96 -6.19 -7.06
N THR A 202 19.40 -5.63 -5.98
CA THR A 202 20.13 -5.42 -4.73
C THR A 202 19.25 -5.76 -3.54
N ASP A 203 19.85 -6.37 -2.51
CA ASP A 203 19.24 -6.63 -1.20
C ASP A 203 20.34 -6.71 -0.13
N LEU A 204 19.99 -6.45 1.12
CA LEU A 204 20.91 -6.62 2.26
C LEU A 204 21.11 -8.09 2.63
N ASN A 205 20.14 -8.94 2.32
CA ASN A 205 20.18 -10.38 2.57
C ASN A 205 20.88 -11.10 1.40
N ARG A 206 22.08 -11.63 1.65
CA ARG A 206 22.87 -12.35 0.65
C ARG A 206 22.27 -13.68 0.22
N ASP A 207 21.50 -14.33 1.08
CA ASP A 207 20.87 -15.61 0.77
C ASP A 207 19.80 -15.45 -0.32
N VAL A 208 18.98 -14.40 -0.23
CA VAL A 208 17.97 -14.13 -1.27
C VAL A 208 18.59 -13.75 -2.60
N LEU A 209 19.75 -13.07 -2.59
CA LEU A 209 20.54 -12.80 -3.80
C LEU A 209 21.05 -14.09 -4.46
N SER A 210 21.45 -15.05 -3.66
CA SER A 210 21.87 -16.38 -4.16
C SER A 210 20.69 -17.16 -4.72
N GLN A 211 19.55 -17.12 -4.03
CA GLN A 211 18.33 -17.79 -4.48
C GLN A 211 17.83 -17.27 -5.82
N ILE A 212 17.82 -15.94 -6.03
CA ILE A 212 17.35 -15.38 -7.30
C ILE A 212 18.30 -15.68 -8.47
N LYS A 213 19.63 -15.81 -8.21
CA LYS A 213 20.57 -16.27 -9.23
C LYS A 213 20.28 -17.70 -9.67
N THR A 214 20.08 -18.61 -8.72
CA THR A 214 19.68 -20.00 -9.02
C THR A 214 18.37 -20.02 -9.79
N LYS A 215 17.40 -19.15 -9.42
CA LYS A 215 16.12 -19.04 -10.12
C LYS A 215 16.27 -18.57 -11.57
N ALA A 216 17.21 -17.68 -11.85
CA ALA A 216 17.47 -17.22 -13.22
C ALA A 216 17.96 -18.35 -14.13
N GLU A 217 18.76 -19.31 -13.61
CA GLU A 217 19.25 -20.47 -14.37
C GLU A 217 18.12 -21.38 -14.90
N GLU A 218 16.93 -21.30 -14.30
CA GLU A 218 15.73 -22.04 -14.71
C GLU A 218 14.91 -21.30 -15.79
N THR A 219 15.35 -20.13 -16.23
CA THR A 219 14.58 -19.21 -17.11
C THR A 219 15.42 -18.74 -18.28
N ASN A 220 14.82 -17.96 -19.17
CA ASN A 220 15.54 -17.27 -20.26
C ASN A 220 15.94 -15.81 -19.87
N GLY A 221 15.70 -15.40 -18.63
CA GLY A 221 16.07 -14.08 -18.12
C GLY A 221 17.48 -14.06 -17.57
N GLU A 222 18.01 -12.85 -17.38
CA GLU A 222 19.35 -12.63 -16.82
C GLU A 222 19.27 -11.84 -15.52
N VAL A 223 20.15 -12.17 -14.55
CA VAL A 223 20.22 -11.46 -13.27
C VAL A 223 21.62 -10.97 -12.96
N HIS A 224 21.75 -9.69 -12.62
CA HIS A 224 22.96 -9.03 -12.20
C HIS A 224 22.79 -8.50 -10.77
N VAL A 225 23.65 -8.93 -9.85
CA VAL A 225 23.65 -8.38 -8.49
C VAL A 225 24.55 -7.15 -8.46
N VAL A 226 24.03 -6.04 -7.95
CA VAL A 226 24.72 -4.76 -7.82
C VAL A 226 24.70 -4.27 -6.38
N ASP A 227 25.65 -3.40 -6.05
CA ASP A 227 25.69 -2.77 -4.73
C ASP A 227 24.49 -1.84 -4.48
N SER A 228 24.13 -1.65 -3.22
CA SER A 228 22.94 -0.89 -2.82
C SER A 228 22.94 0.55 -3.35
N ASP A 229 24.10 1.19 -3.45
CA ASP A 229 24.21 2.55 -3.98
C ASP A 229 24.31 2.58 -5.52
N ALA A 230 24.80 1.48 -6.13
CA ALA A 230 24.94 1.37 -7.56
C ALA A 230 23.59 1.21 -8.27
N ILE A 231 22.57 0.70 -7.58
CA ILE A 231 21.23 0.46 -8.17
C ILE A 231 20.61 1.72 -8.76
N TYR A 232 20.82 2.89 -8.15
CA TYR A 232 20.28 4.17 -8.63
C TYR A 232 20.96 4.67 -9.92
N ARG A 233 22.21 4.23 -10.17
CA ARG A 233 23.00 4.60 -11.35
C ARG A 233 22.96 3.54 -12.46
N THR A 234 22.25 2.44 -12.19
CA THR A 234 22.10 1.37 -13.18
C THR A 234 21.35 1.88 -14.38
N ASN A 235 21.92 1.72 -15.57
CA ASN A 235 21.24 2.04 -16.82
C ASN A 235 20.23 0.94 -17.16
N ALA A 236 19.02 1.12 -16.65
CA ALA A 236 17.89 0.21 -16.87
C ALA A 236 16.68 0.98 -17.43
N ASP A 237 15.76 0.28 -18.08
CA ASP A 237 14.52 0.91 -18.56
C ASP A 237 13.64 1.39 -17.39
N ILE A 238 13.49 0.55 -16.36
CA ILE A 238 12.58 0.82 -15.24
C ILE A 238 13.24 0.49 -13.90
N PHE A 239 13.12 1.43 -12.94
CA PHE A 239 13.49 1.20 -11.54
C PHE A 239 12.27 0.70 -10.74
N ILE A 240 12.47 -0.37 -9.97
CA ILE A 240 11.42 -1.06 -9.20
C ILE A 240 11.79 -1.04 -7.71
N PRO A 241 11.47 0.03 -6.97
CA PRO A 241 11.69 0.08 -5.53
C PRO A 241 10.69 -0.82 -4.78
N CYS A 242 11.22 -1.83 -4.06
CA CYS A 242 10.43 -2.78 -3.26
C CYS A 242 10.88 -2.88 -1.80
N ALA A 243 11.80 -2.01 -1.33
CA ALA A 243 12.37 -2.05 0.01
C ALA A 243 11.76 -0.97 0.92
N MET A 244 12.26 0.25 0.85
CA MET A 244 11.95 1.32 1.80
C MET A 244 11.24 2.50 1.13
N GLY A 245 10.56 3.33 1.95
CA GLY A 245 10.04 4.62 1.53
C GLY A 245 11.13 5.71 1.48
N ALA A 246 10.74 6.90 0.97
CA ALA A 246 11.59 8.08 0.85
C ALA A 246 12.91 7.87 0.07
N ILE A 247 12.93 6.84 -0.78
CA ILE A 247 14.11 6.50 -1.58
C ILE A 247 14.28 7.45 -2.79
N ILE A 248 13.23 8.11 -3.21
CA ILE A 248 13.29 9.19 -4.21
C ILE A 248 13.40 10.51 -3.44
N ASN A 249 14.62 10.99 -3.33
CA ASN A 249 15.01 12.19 -2.59
C ASN A 249 16.00 13.02 -3.41
N ASP A 250 16.45 14.16 -2.88
CA ASP A 250 17.34 15.10 -3.60
C ASP A 250 18.64 14.46 -4.10
N GLN A 251 19.15 13.45 -3.39
CA GLN A 251 20.41 12.77 -3.77
C GLN A 251 20.18 11.68 -4.81
N THR A 252 19.15 10.85 -4.63
CA THR A 252 18.92 9.69 -5.48
C THR A 252 18.28 10.09 -6.81
N VAL A 253 17.39 11.09 -6.84
CA VAL A 253 16.74 11.57 -8.06
C VAL A 253 17.75 12.06 -9.11
N GLU A 254 18.89 12.61 -8.67
CA GLU A 254 19.95 13.06 -9.58
C GLU A 254 20.76 11.91 -10.21
N GLN A 255 20.74 10.73 -9.59
CA GLN A 255 21.49 9.57 -10.03
C GLN A 255 20.72 8.68 -10.99
N LEU A 256 19.37 8.78 -10.98
CA LEU A 256 18.52 7.90 -11.76
C LEU A 256 18.74 8.05 -13.27
N GLN A 257 18.97 6.92 -13.94
CA GLN A 257 19.15 6.82 -15.40
C GLN A 257 18.09 5.92 -16.03
N VAL A 258 16.85 6.02 -15.55
CA VAL A 258 15.73 5.18 -15.95
C VAL A 258 14.64 5.99 -16.67
N ARG A 259 13.79 5.32 -17.40
CA ARG A 259 12.65 5.95 -18.08
C ARG A 259 11.39 5.98 -17.21
N ALA A 260 11.28 5.04 -16.26
CA ALA A 260 10.16 5.01 -15.31
C ALA A 260 10.55 4.44 -13.95
N ILE A 261 9.69 4.72 -12.96
CA ILE A 261 9.74 4.16 -11.60
C ILE A 261 8.39 3.49 -11.33
N VAL A 262 8.41 2.18 -11.05
CA VAL A 262 7.21 1.36 -10.82
C VAL A 262 7.50 0.34 -9.71
N GLY A 263 7.17 0.62 -8.45
CA GLY A 263 7.56 -0.26 -7.36
C GLY A 263 6.50 -0.45 -6.28
N SER A 264 6.71 -1.45 -5.43
CA SER A 264 5.79 -1.80 -4.36
C SER A 264 6.05 -1.09 -3.02
N ALA A 265 7.21 -0.42 -2.85
CA ALA A 265 7.48 0.31 -1.63
C ALA A 265 6.45 1.43 -1.41
N ASN A 266 6.02 1.61 -0.15
CA ASN A 266 5.12 2.71 0.19
C ASN A 266 5.89 4.02 0.35
N ASN A 267 5.25 5.17 0.04
CA ASN A 267 5.81 6.50 0.23
C ASN A 267 7.20 6.65 -0.40
N GLN A 268 7.35 6.24 -1.66
CA GLN A 268 8.63 6.24 -2.37
C GLN A 268 9.22 7.63 -2.51
N LEU A 269 8.38 8.64 -2.73
CA LEU A 269 8.78 10.04 -2.80
C LEU A 269 8.98 10.59 -1.38
N GLN A 270 10.14 11.19 -1.10
CA GLN A 270 10.39 11.86 0.17
C GLN A 270 9.46 13.07 0.36
N THR A 271 9.20 13.81 -0.72
CA THR A 271 8.22 14.90 -0.79
C THR A 271 7.50 14.87 -2.12
N LEU A 272 6.30 15.49 -2.19
CA LEU A 272 5.55 15.61 -3.45
C LEU A 272 6.29 16.42 -4.53
N ASN A 273 7.24 17.28 -4.16
CA ASN A 273 8.06 18.01 -5.13
C ASN A 273 8.92 17.09 -5.99
N HIS A 274 9.34 15.94 -5.45
CA HIS A 274 10.10 14.95 -6.26
C HIS A 274 9.29 14.40 -7.45
N ALA A 275 7.94 14.40 -7.39
CA ALA A 275 7.12 14.05 -8.55
C ALA A 275 7.32 15.04 -9.71
N LYS A 276 7.46 16.35 -9.41
CA LYS A 276 7.74 17.39 -10.40
C LYS A 276 9.16 17.25 -10.96
N THR A 277 10.13 17.04 -10.07
CA THR A 277 11.53 16.81 -10.48
C THR A 277 11.66 15.61 -11.42
N LEU A 278 10.96 14.50 -11.15
CA LEU A 278 10.93 13.35 -12.04
C LEU A 278 10.31 13.68 -13.39
N GLN A 279 9.19 14.42 -13.40
CA GLN A 279 8.53 14.87 -14.62
C GLN A 279 9.46 15.76 -15.47
N GLU A 280 10.15 16.72 -14.86
CA GLU A 280 11.12 17.61 -15.50
C GLU A 280 12.30 16.83 -16.09
N LYS A 281 12.72 15.73 -15.46
CA LYS A 281 13.75 14.81 -15.97
C LYS A 281 13.22 13.84 -17.04
N GLY A 282 11.92 13.84 -17.33
CA GLY A 282 11.31 12.91 -18.28
C GLY A 282 11.20 11.49 -17.74
N ILE A 283 11.26 11.29 -16.42
CA ILE A 283 11.10 10.00 -15.76
C ILE A 283 9.62 9.83 -15.35
N LEU A 284 8.97 8.83 -15.95
CA LEU A 284 7.57 8.52 -15.63
C LEU A 284 7.45 7.85 -14.25
N TYR A 285 6.70 8.45 -13.35
CA TYR A 285 6.46 7.89 -12.02
C TYR A 285 5.09 7.21 -11.93
N ALA A 286 5.05 5.94 -11.56
CA ALA A 286 3.82 5.24 -11.21
C ALA A 286 3.50 5.49 -9.73
N PRO A 287 2.38 6.14 -9.37
CA PRO A 287 2.02 6.37 -7.98
C PRO A 287 1.98 5.06 -7.19
N ASP A 288 2.78 4.98 -6.13
CA ASP A 288 3.03 3.77 -5.37
C ASP A 288 1.76 3.13 -4.80
N TYR A 289 0.84 3.95 -4.29
CA TYR A 289 -0.41 3.48 -3.70
C TYR A 289 -1.37 2.82 -4.71
N ILE A 290 -1.16 3.07 -6.03
CA ILE A 290 -1.86 2.37 -7.11
C ILE A 290 -1.13 1.07 -7.44
N VAL A 291 0.18 1.13 -7.63
CA VAL A 291 1.01 -0.02 -8.01
C VAL A 291 0.91 -1.14 -6.97
N ASN A 292 0.99 -0.81 -5.68
CA ASN A 292 1.00 -1.78 -4.59
C ASN A 292 -0.41 -2.13 -4.04
N ALA A 293 -1.47 -1.73 -4.73
CA ALA A 293 -2.84 -1.93 -4.26
C ALA A 293 -3.30 -3.41 -4.19
N GLY A 294 -2.58 -4.32 -4.85
CA GLY A 294 -2.96 -5.74 -4.89
C GLY A 294 -3.16 -6.38 -3.52
N GLY A 295 -2.30 -6.06 -2.55
CA GLY A 295 -2.44 -6.54 -1.18
C GLY A 295 -3.69 -6.00 -0.48
N LEU A 296 -3.98 -4.71 -0.65
CA LEU A 296 -5.20 -4.09 -0.12
C LEU A 296 -6.46 -4.71 -0.75
N ILE A 297 -6.44 -4.96 -2.07
CA ILE A 297 -7.54 -5.61 -2.80
C ILE A 297 -7.80 -7.01 -2.21
N GLN A 298 -6.74 -7.77 -1.90
CA GLN A 298 -6.87 -9.10 -1.31
C GLN A 298 -7.47 -9.04 0.10
N VAL A 299 -6.97 -8.15 0.95
CA VAL A 299 -7.46 -7.97 2.32
C VAL A 299 -8.91 -7.47 2.33
N ALA A 300 -9.27 -6.55 1.44
CA ALA A 300 -10.66 -6.09 1.28
C ALA A 300 -11.59 -7.20 0.81
N ASP A 301 -11.09 -8.14 0.00
CA ASP A 301 -11.87 -9.27 -0.51
C ASP A 301 -12.28 -10.26 0.59
N GLU A 302 -11.56 -10.29 1.72
CA GLU A 302 -11.91 -11.13 2.87
C GLU A 302 -13.32 -10.85 3.40
N LEU A 303 -13.77 -9.60 3.33
CA LEU A 303 -15.11 -9.21 3.77
C LEU A 303 -16.24 -9.79 2.91
N TYR A 304 -15.92 -10.26 1.71
CA TYR A 304 -16.86 -10.95 0.80
C TYR A 304 -16.69 -12.49 0.86
N GLY A 305 -15.87 -13.00 1.79
CA GLY A 305 -15.37 -14.36 1.75
C GLY A 305 -14.22 -14.50 0.75
N PRO A 306 -13.01 -14.93 1.16
CA PRO A 306 -11.80 -14.92 0.35
C PRO A 306 -11.98 -15.63 -0.99
N ASN A 307 -11.58 -14.98 -2.10
CA ASN A 307 -11.67 -15.55 -3.44
C ASN A 307 -10.52 -15.06 -4.33
N SER A 308 -9.52 -15.91 -4.53
CA SER A 308 -8.32 -15.58 -5.31
C SER A 308 -8.60 -15.19 -6.77
N LYS A 309 -9.62 -15.76 -7.40
CA LYS A 309 -10.02 -15.41 -8.79
C LYS A 309 -10.57 -13.98 -8.85
N ARG A 310 -11.43 -13.61 -7.89
CA ARG A 310 -11.99 -12.26 -7.80
C ARG A 310 -10.89 -11.23 -7.49
N VAL A 311 -9.96 -11.56 -6.59
CA VAL A 311 -8.78 -10.74 -6.28
C VAL A 311 -7.94 -10.52 -7.54
N LEU A 312 -7.64 -11.57 -8.30
CA LEU A 312 -6.85 -11.46 -9.53
C LEU A 312 -7.51 -10.55 -10.58
N VAL A 313 -8.83 -10.68 -10.78
CA VAL A 313 -9.58 -9.83 -11.71
C VAL A 313 -9.53 -8.36 -11.29
N LYS A 314 -9.73 -8.08 -9.99
CA LYS A 314 -9.64 -6.71 -9.46
C LYS A 314 -8.20 -6.16 -9.54
N THR A 315 -7.20 -6.97 -9.23
CA THR A 315 -5.79 -6.56 -9.32
C THR A 315 -5.39 -6.22 -10.76
N LYS A 316 -5.93 -6.93 -11.75
CA LYS A 316 -5.70 -6.61 -13.17
C LYS A 316 -6.18 -5.21 -13.55
N ALA A 317 -7.17 -4.65 -12.86
CA ALA A 317 -7.66 -3.30 -13.12
C ALA A 317 -6.60 -2.21 -12.84
N ILE A 318 -5.55 -2.50 -12.08
CA ILE A 318 -4.40 -1.61 -11.86
C ILE A 318 -3.79 -1.18 -13.20
N TYR A 319 -3.70 -2.10 -14.15
CA TYR A 319 -3.20 -1.80 -15.49
C TYR A 319 -3.98 -0.65 -16.16
N HIS A 320 -5.30 -0.76 -16.23
CA HIS A 320 -6.14 0.26 -16.87
C HIS A 320 -6.12 1.56 -16.07
N SER A 321 -6.22 1.47 -14.75
CA SER A 321 -6.19 2.66 -13.88
C SER A 321 -4.91 3.47 -14.07
N LEU A 322 -3.77 2.79 -14.14
CA LEU A 322 -2.48 3.44 -14.28
C LEU A 322 -2.28 4.01 -15.69
N TYR A 323 -2.71 3.28 -16.71
CA TYR A 323 -2.64 3.76 -18.10
C TYR A 323 -3.46 5.04 -18.31
N ASP A 324 -4.70 5.08 -17.78
CA ASP A 324 -5.56 6.27 -17.79
C ASP A 324 -4.88 7.46 -17.08
N ILE A 325 -4.22 7.20 -15.93
CA ILE A 325 -3.51 8.24 -15.17
C ILE A 325 -2.35 8.81 -15.99
N TYR A 326 -1.60 7.99 -16.70
CA TYR A 326 -0.53 8.46 -17.55
C TYR A 326 -1.05 9.35 -18.69
N GLN A 327 -2.13 8.92 -19.35
CA GLN A 327 -2.75 9.71 -20.42
C GLN A 327 -3.29 11.04 -19.87
N GLN A 328 -3.97 11.03 -18.72
CA GLN A 328 -4.51 12.25 -18.12
C GLN A 328 -3.39 13.21 -17.68
N ALA A 329 -2.30 12.69 -17.11
CA ALA A 329 -1.15 13.48 -16.72
C ALA A 329 -0.50 14.19 -17.91
N GLU A 330 -0.36 13.48 -19.05
CA GLU A 330 0.16 14.03 -20.29
C GLU A 330 -0.78 15.11 -20.86
N MET A 331 -2.08 14.81 -20.97
CA MET A 331 -3.08 15.75 -21.53
C MET A 331 -3.18 17.05 -20.72
N ASP A 332 -3.13 16.96 -19.41
CA ASP A 332 -3.28 18.13 -18.53
C ASP A 332 -1.94 18.81 -18.17
N ALA A 333 -0.81 18.26 -18.64
CA ALA A 333 0.55 18.71 -18.29
C ALA A 333 0.82 18.77 -16.78
N ILE A 334 0.32 17.77 -16.02
CA ILE A 334 0.47 17.64 -14.56
C ILE A 334 1.26 16.37 -14.22
N THR A 335 1.68 16.24 -12.95
CA THR A 335 2.32 15.00 -12.50
C THR A 335 1.33 13.84 -12.45
N THR A 336 1.82 12.61 -12.59
CA THR A 336 1.00 11.39 -12.45
C THR A 336 0.36 11.28 -11.06
N VAL A 337 1.04 11.78 -10.02
CA VAL A 337 0.50 11.85 -8.66
C VAL A 337 -0.71 12.79 -8.60
N GLU A 338 -0.61 13.96 -9.24
CA GLU A 338 -1.73 14.90 -9.29
C GLU A 338 -2.90 14.36 -10.11
N ALA A 339 -2.65 13.72 -11.25
CA ALA A 339 -3.67 13.07 -12.06
C ALA A 339 -4.40 11.97 -11.26
N ALA A 340 -3.65 11.14 -10.54
CA ALA A 340 -4.20 10.10 -9.67
C ALA A 340 -5.07 10.70 -8.56
N ASN A 341 -4.59 11.75 -7.91
CA ASN A 341 -5.34 12.45 -6.84
C ASN A 341 -6.64 13.11 -7.39
N ARG A 342 -6.61 13.68 -8.60
CA ARG A 342 -7.82 14.21 -9.26
C ARG A 342 -8.84 13.11 -9.53
N LYS A 343 -8.41 11.96 -10.08
CA LYS A 343 -9.27 10.79 -10.29
C LYS A 343 -9.95 10.34 -8.98
N VAL A 344 -9.21 10.24 -7.89
CA VAL A 344 -9.75 9.90 -6.56
C VAL A 344 -10.79 10.91 -6.11
N ARG A 345 -10.49 12.22 -6.18
CA ARG A 345 -11.45 13.28 -5.79
C ARG A 345 -12.73 13.23 -6.60
N THR A 346 -12.65 12.94 -7.89
CA THR A 346 -13.82 12.77 -8.76
C THR A 346 -14.69 11.62 -8.27
N VAL A 347 -14.10 10.45 -8.01
CA VAL A 347 -14.82 9.27 -7.49
C VAL A 347 -15.51 9.58 -6.16
N LEU A 348 -14.82 10.22 -5.22
CA LEU A 348 -15.39 10.59 -3.92
C LEU A 348 -16.54 11.59 -4.08
N ASN A 349 -16.39 12.63 -4.91
CA ASN A 349 -17.41 13.64 -5.12
C ASN A 349 -18.67 13.06 -5.80
N GLU A 350 -18.50 12.21 -6.80
CA GLU A 350 -19.63 11.53 -7.45
C GLU A 350 -20.39 10.64 -6.48
N GLN A 351 -19.70 9.95 -5.59
CA GLN A 351 -20.35 9.07 -4.62
C GLN A 351 -21.07 9.87 -3.52
N LYS A 352 -20.52 11.00 -3.06
CA LYS A 352 -21.19 11.93 -2.14
C LYS A 352 -22.53 12.41 -2.71
N ASN A 353 -22.54 12.72 -3.99
CA ASN A 353 -23.76 13.20 -4.68
C ASN A 353 -24.80 12.08 -4.91
N ARG A 354 -24.36 10.84 -5.07
CA ARG A 354 -25.25 9.70 -5.33
C ARG A 354 -25.90 9.16 -4.07
N ASN A 355 -25.14 8.94 -3.02
CA ASN A 355 -25.65 8.26 -1.83
C ASN A 355 -24.67 8.30 -0.65
N ASN A 356 -25.05 8.90 0.44
CA ASN A 356 -24.40 8.74 1.73
C ASN A 356 -25.07 7.58 2.50
N PHE A 357 -24.93 6.36 2.02
CA PHE A 357 -25.64 5.19 2.57
C PHE A 357 -25.12 4.77 3.94
N TYR A 358 -23.89 5.11 4.30
CA TYR A 358 -23.34 4.76 5.61
C TYR A 358 -24.11 5.46 6.75
N ALA A 359 -24.56 6.68 6.55
CA ALA A 359 -25.40 7.39 7.53
C ALA A 359 -26.75 6.72 7.78
N ARG A 360 -27.23 5.89 6.84
CA ARG A 360 -28.56 5.25 6.86
C ARG A 360 -28.52 3.76 7.22
N LYS A 361 -27.40 3.08 7.06
CA LYS A 361 -27.26 1.65 7.31
C LYS A 361 -26.13 1.39 8.29
N ARG A 362 -26.42 0.65 9.34
CA ARG A 362 -25.46 0.27 10.36
C ARG A 362 -24.51 -0.86 9.93
N ARG A 363 -24.72 -1.43 8.74
CA ARG A 363 -23.91 -2.54 8.20
C ARG A 363 -23.41 -2.18 6.82
N PRO A 364 -22.25 -2.72 6.43
CA PRO A 364 -21.81 -2.65 5.06
C PRO A 364 -22.92 -3.10 4.11
N LYS A 365 -22.88 -2.59 2.90
CA LYS A 365 -23.82 -2.87 1.81
C LYS A 365 -23.98 -4.37 1.48
N TRP A 366 -23.00 -5.15 1.84
CA TRP A 366 -22.86 -6.58 1.61
C TRP A 366 -22.76 -7.32 2.94
N ASN A 367 -23.73 -8.14 3.22
CA ASN A 367 -23.79 -9.04 4.39
C ASN A 367 -23.23 -10.41 4.00
N ILE A 368 -21.96 -10.51 3.69
CA ILE A 368 -21.39 -11.77 3.20
C ILE A 368 -20.98 -12.72 4.33
N ARG A 369 -20.93 -12.23 5.57
CA ARG A 369 -20.56 -13.01 6.74
C ARG A 369 -21.74 -13.36 7.66
N GLU A 370 -22.96 -13.30 7.17
CA GLU A 370 -24.12 -13.87 7.85
C GLU A 370 -24.34 -15.33 7.46
#